data_f183545d7dff2397c93866a6f1b83add
#
_entry.id   f183545d7dff2397c93866a6f1b83add
#
_cell.length_a   1.000
_cell.length_b   1.000
_cell.length_c   1.000
_cell.angle_alpha   90.00
_cell.angle_beta   90.00
_cell.angle_gamma   90.00
#
_symmetry.space_group_name_H-M   'P 1'
#
loop_
_entity.id
_entity.type
_entity.pdbx_description
1 polymer ?
#
loop_
_entity_poly.entity_id
_entity_poly.type
_entity_poly.pdbx_seq_one_letter_code
_entity_poly.pdbx_strand_id
1 'polypeptide(L)'
;MAAVLALSGKQAAAGFVTPANPAFGSNAANATSWLAGAHAGYNWQQGAAVFGFETDLQATHLNSTMSGGLTHNPPIVPLPASDFASTTALIEYYGTVRGRLGWSAGQWMFFGTAGAAYGNVELSSTFSTLGLRTFSQTSEQKIGWVVGAGFEYLLRPNLMLSLGYQYVDLGRIGISSTTTGISGPSSVTLSQAATVHAQFQTVMAGMSWRFAPGSSSPWAGGYAGGQGGGAWGNNAAATYASSSQFIPSDMRLKRDIGLLARRGDGLGLYSFKYVWSENVYVGVMAQEVALLYPDAVLRDNLTGYMAVNYTRLGLQPMRLP
;
A
#
# COMPACT_ATOMS: atom_id res chain seq x y z
N MET A 1 10.27 -19.69 13.62
CA MET A 1 8.84 -19.79 13.26
C MET A 1 8.35 -18.37 13.02
N ALA A 2 8.48 -17.88 11.78
CA ALA A 2 8.08 -16.53 11.42
C ALA A 2 6.60 -16.54 11.11
N ALA A 3 5.79 -15.88 11.94
CA ALA A 3 4.40 -15.64 11.65
C ALA A 3 4.33 -14.62 10.49
N VAL A 4 4.14 -15.12 9.29
CA VAL A 4 3.81 -14.30 8.12
C VAL A 4 2.40 -13.80 8.35
N LEU A 5 2.24 -12.59 8.87
CA LEU A 5 0.98 -11.87 8.74
C LEU A 5 0.89 -11.40 7.29
N ALA A 6 0.32 -12.24 6.44
CA ALA A 6 -0.10 -11.84 5.12
C ALA A 6 -1.28 -10.87 5.26
N LEU A 7 -1.00 -9.60 5.36
CA LEU A 7 -2.01 -8.57 5.16
C LEU A 7 -2.30 -8.52 3.66
N SER A 8 -3.35 -9.23 3.26
CA SER A 8 -3.85 -9.21 1.89
C SER A 8 -4.30 -7.80 1.56
N GLY A 9 -3.52 -7.08 0.79
CA GLY A 9 -3.99 -5.87 0.15
C GLY A 9 -5.08 -6.21 -0.86
N LYS A 10 -6.22 -5.57 -0.72
CA LYS A 10 -7.36 -5.78 -1.60
C LYS A 10 -7.54 -4.53 -2.44
N GLN A 11 -7.47 -4.70 -3.75
CA GLN A 11 -7.70 -3.64 -4.71
C GLN A 11 -9.16 -3.69 -5.16
N ALA A 12 -9.93 -2.62 -4.94
CA ALA A 12 -11.30 -2.53 -5.38
C ALA A 12 -11.39 -1.84 -6.74
N ALA A 13 -12.01 -2.49 -7.70
CA ALA A 13 -12.24 -1.91 -9.02
C ALA A 13 -13.33 -0.85 -8.98
N ALA A 14 -13.04 0.29 -9.57
CA ALA A 14 -14.06 1.26 -9.92
C ALA A 14 -14.72 0.83 -11.22
N GLY A 15 -15.95 0.69 -11.19
CA GLY A 15 -16.76 0.43 -12.37
C GLY A 15 -17.88 -0.52 -12.02
N PHE A 16 -19.09 -0.03 -12.01
CA PHE A 16 -20.32 -0.82 -11.92
C PHE A 16 -20.34 -1.83 -10.76
N VAL A 17 -19.75 -1.48 -9.62
CA VAL A 17 -19.72 -2.34 -8.44
C VAL A 17 -20.93 -2.05 -7.58
N THR A 18 -21.68 -3.07 -7.22
CA THR A 18 -22.65 -2.96 -6.13
C THR A 18 -21.88 -2.75 -4.80
N PRO A 19 -22.42 -1.99 -3.83
CA PRO A 19 -21.73 -1.71 -2.56
C PRO A 19 -21.25 -2.96 -1.79
N ALA A 20 -21.75 -4.13 -2.16
CA ALA A 20 -21.50 -5.39 -1.45
C ALA A 20 -20.29 -6.22 -1.94
N ASN A 21 -19.65 -5.85 -3.04
CA ASN A 21 -18.60 -6.71 -3.60
C ASN A 21 -17.48 -5.93 -4.29
N PRO A 22 -16.54 -5.38 -3.53
CA PRO A 22 -15.35 -4.77 -4.09
C PRO A 22 -14.49 -5.83 -4.82
N ALA A 23 -13.98 -5.49 -5.99
CA ALA A 23 -13.03 -6.34 -6.70
C ALA A 23 -11.62 -6.11 -6.15
N PHE A 24 -10.88 -7.17 -5.92
CA PHE A 24 -9.62 -7.15 -5.22
C PHE A 24 -8.51 -7.83 -6.00
N GLY A 25 -7.36 -7.18 -6.09
CA GLY A 25 -6.10 -7.80 -6.43
C GLY A 25 -5.15 -7.68 -5.24
N SER A 26 -4.56 -8.78 -4.79
CA SER A 26 -3.50 -8.75 -3.79
C SER A 26 -2.20 -9.20 -4.44
N ASN A 27 -1.27 -8.29 -4.58
CA ASN A 27 0.11 -8.62 -4.84
C ASN A 27 0.94 -8.05 -3.70
N ALA A 28 1.62 -8.92 -2.97
CA ALA A 28 2.64 -8.47 -2.04
C ALA A 28 3.85 -8.02 -2.87
N ALA A 29 4.22 -6.77 -2.76
CA ALA A 29 5.44 -6.29 -3.39
C ALA A 29 6.59 -6.41 -2.40
N ASN A 30 7.61 -7.16 -2.81
CA ASN A 30 8.87 -7.23 -2.07
C ASN A 30 9.73 -6.03 -2.47
N ALA A 31 10.12 -5.24 -1.48
CA ALA A 31 11.10 -4.19 -1.67
C ALA A 31 12.47 -4.71 -1.25
N THR A 32 13.48 -4.43 -2.06
CA THR A 32 14.88 -4.67 -1.73
C THR A 32 15.68 -3.45 -2.15
N SER A 33 16.56 -2.97 -1.29
CA SER A 33 17.39 -1.80 -1.56
C SER A 33 18.74 -1.89 -0.85
N TRP A 34 19.70 -1.14 -1.35
CA TRP A 34 20.91 -0.81 -0.62
C TRP A 34 20.60 0.26 0.44
N LEU A 35 21.48 0.37 1.41
CA LEU A 35 21.49 1.49 2.35
C LEU A 35 22.94 1.87 2.68
N ALA A 36 23.12 3.15 2.96
CA ALA A 36 24.38 3.68 3.46
C ALA A 36 24.13 4.87 4.38
N GLY A 37 24.93 5.00 5.42
CA GLY A 37 24.74 6.09 6.35
C GLY A 37 25.85 6.20 7.38
N ALA A 38 25.59 7.05 8.35
CA ALA A 38 26.48 7.33 9.46
C ALA A 38 25.80 7.03 10.79
N HIS A 39 26.60 6.71 11.78
CA HIS A 39 26.14 6.53 13.15
C HIS A 39 27.13 7.13 14.15
N ALA A 40 26.61 7.46 15.32
CA ALA A 40 27.41 7.91 16.45
C ALA A 40 26.77 7.44 17.76
N GLY A 41 27.59 7.23 18.77
CA GLY A 41 27.10 6.76 20.05
C GLY A 41 28.10 6.95 21.17
N TYR A 42 27.65 6.55 22.36
CA TYR A 42 28.46 6.54 23.55
C TYR A 42 28.18 5.27 24.35
N ASN A 43 29.22 4.59 24.76
CA ASN A 43 29.16 3.39 25.58
C ASN A 43 29.81 3.62 26.95
N TRP A 44 29.16 3.05 27.98
CA TRP A 44 29.76 2.79 29.29
C TRP A 44 30.02 1.31 29.44
N GLN A 45 31.11 0.98 30.08
CA GLN A 45 31.47 -0.42 30.34
C GLN A 45 31.73 -0.65 31.82
N GLN A 46 31.12 -1.72 32.36
CA GLN A 46 31.34 -2.19 33.72
C GLN A 46 31.64 -3.71 33.67
N GLY A 47 32.90 -4.08 33.81
CA GLY A 47 33.33 -5.45 33.59
C GLY A 47 33.06 -5.91 32.16
N ALA A 48 32.34 -6.99 32.00
CA ALA A 48 31.94 -7.49 30.71
C ALA A 48 30.64 -6.81 30.15
N ALA A 49 29.90 -6.13 30.99
CA ALA A 49 28.65 -5.46 30.58
C ALA A 49 28.94 -4.12 29.91
N VAL A 50 28.33 -3.87 28.78
CA VAL A 50 28.37 -2.60 28.04
C VAL A 50 26.95 -2.09 27.87
N PHE A 51 26.74 -0.84 28.18
CA PHE A 51 25.46 -0.17 27.91
C PHE A 51 25.71 1.20 27.31
N GLY A 52 24.80 1.68 26.50
CA GLY A 52 25.02 2.92 25.80
C GLY A 52 23.80 3.38 25.02
N PHE A 53 24.02 4.40 24.23
CA PHE A 53 23.08 4.86 23.24
C PHE A 53 23.75 5.06 21.89
N GLU A 54 22.97 4.96 20.84
CA GLU A 54 23.42 5.14 19.47
C GLU A 54 22.34 5.86 18.67
N THR A 55 22.76 6.75 17.79
CA THR A 55 21.89 7.35 16.77
C THR A 55 22.51 7.12 15.41
N ASP A 56 21.65 6.93 14.42
CA ASP A 56 22.07 6.81 13.03
C ASP A 56 21.14 7.53 12.07
N LEU A 57 21.67 7.79 10.88
CA LEU A 57 20.93 8.29 9.74
C LEU A 57 21.37 7.51 8.49
N GLN A 58 20.41 6.93 7.79
CA GLN A 58 20.61 6.08 6.63
C GLN A 58 19.90 6.67 5.41
N ALA A 59 20.62 6.79 4.30
CA ALA A 59 20.03 6.96 2.98
C ALA A 59 19.72 5.59 2.38
N THR A 60 18.59 5.47 1.73
CA THR A 60 18.14 4.25 1.06
C THR A 60 17.27 4.62 -0.14
N HIS A 61 16.84 3.66 -0.93
CA HIS A 61 15.83 3.83 -1.96
C HIS A 61 14.88 2.63 -1.91
N LEU A 62 14.29 2.41 -0.74
CA LEU A 62 13.42 1.27 -0.53
C LEU A 62 12.06 1.55 -1.17
N ASN A 63 11.88 0.98 -2.35
CA ASN A 63 10.72 1.18 -3.20
C ASN A 63 9.90 -0.11 -3.28
N SER A 64 8.62 0.00 -3.04
CA SER A 64 7.66 -1.09 -3.15
C SER A 64 6.49 -0.65 -4.01
N THR A 65 6.31 -1.30 -5.17
CA THR A 65 5.23 -0.99 -6.10
C THR A 65 4.28 -2.18 -6.21
N MET A 66 3.01 -1.91 -5.97
CA MET A 66 1.91 -2.82 -6.27
C MET A 66 1.16 -2.30 -7.48
N SER A 67 0.94 -3.16 -8.47
CA SER A 67 0.12 -2.84 -9.62
C SER A 67 -0.72 -4.03 -10.03
N GLY A 68 -1.88 -3.78 -10.59
CA GLY A 68 -2.76 -4.82 -11.09
C GLY A 68 -3.84 -4.27 -11.99
N GLY A 69 -4.31 -5.12 -12.91
CA GLY A 69 -5.51 -4.88 -13.67
C GLY A 69 -6.73 -4.91 -12.76
N LEU A 70 -7.73 -4.13 -13.09
CA LEU A 70 -8.98 -4.08 -12.34
C LEU A 70 -9.91 -5.19 -12.83
N THR A 71 -10.57 -5.86 -11.90
CA THR A 71 -11.64 -6.81 -12.20
C THR A 71 -12.97 -6.18 -11.84
N HIS A 72 -13.96 -6.31 -12.71
CA HIS A 72 -15.32 -5.87 -12.45
C HIS A 72 -16.16 -7.05 -11.94
N ASN A 73 -17.04 -6.80 -11.00
CA ASN A 73 -17.99 -7.80 -10.55
C ASN A 73 -19.43 -7.24 -10.63
N PRO A 74 -20.29 -7.71 -11.53
CA PRO A 74 -20.02 -8.77 -12.51
C PRO A 74 -18.99 -8.34 -13.56
N PRO A 75 -18.17 -9.27 -14.09
CA PRO A 75 -17.20 -8.93 -15.12
C PRO A 75 -17.90 -8.34 -16.34
N ILE A 76 -17.53 -7.14 -16.70
CA ILE A 76 -17.96 -6.52 -17.96
C ILE A 76 -17.00 -7.00 -19.04
N VAL A 77 -17.55 -7.31 -20.17
CA VAL A 77 -16.81 -7.83 -21.35
C VAL A 77 -15.63 -6.95 -21.69
N PRO A 78 -14.62 -7.56 -22.27
CA PRO A 78 -13.23 -7.36 -21.91
C PRO A 78 -12.95 -5.96 -21.44
N LEU A 79 -12.42 -5.87 -20.23
CA LEU A 79 -11.95 -4.60 -19.68
C LEU A 79 -11.02 -3.92 -20.69
N PRO A 80 -11.14 -2.62 -20.90
CA PRO A 80 -10.11 -1.89 -21.61
C PRO A 80 -8.77 -2.21 -20.93
N ALA A 81 -7.74 -2.49 -21.74
CA ALA A 81 -6.39 -2.76 -21.24
C ALA A 81 -5.80 -1.58 -20.41
N SER A 82 -6.49 -0.45 -20.39
CA SER A 82 -6.16 0.75 -19.64
C SER A 82 -6.67 0.77 -18.19
N ASP A 83 -7.52 -0.21 -17.80
CA ASP A 83 -8.06 -0.25 -16.44
C ASP A 83 -7.04 -0.89 -15.51
N PHE A 84 -6.40 -0.06 -14.71
CA PHE A 84 -5.38 -0.49 -13.76
C PHE A 84 -5.33 0.38 -12.52
N ALA A 85 -4.75 -0.18 -11.47
CA ALA A 85 -4.35 0.58 -10.29
C ALA A 85 -2.90 0.26 -9.94
N SER A 86 -2.17 1.26 -9.51
CA SER A 86 -0.79 1.13 -9.05
C SER A 86 -0.58 1.99 -7.82
N THR A 87 0.09 1.44 -6.82
CA THR A 87 0.51 2.17 -5.63
C THR A 87 1.97 1.88 -5.37
N THR A 88 2.72 2.95 -5.18
CA THR A 88 4.15 2.90 -4.87
C THR A 88 4.38 3.55 -3.51
N ALA A 89 5.09 2.83 -2.64
CA ALA A 89 5.61 3.36 -1.38
C ALA A 89 7.13 3.49 -1.50
N LEU A 90 7.67 4.63 -1.12
CA LEU A 90 9.09 4.96 -1.18
C LEU A 90 9.57 5.45 0.18
N ILE A 91 10.70 4.92 0.64
CA ILE A 91 11.46 5.41 1.79
C ILE A 91 12.84 5.78 1.30
N GLU A 92 13.18 7.08 1.34
CA GLU A 92 14.46 7.60 0.87
C GLU A 92 15.50 7.69 1.98
N TYR A 93 15.06 7.93 3.20
CA TYR A 93 15.92 7.94 4.37
C TYR A 93 15.15 7.57 5.63
N TYR A 94 15.87 7.05 6.59
CA TYR A 94 15.40 6.87 7.96
C TYR A 94 16.55 7.08 8.94
N GLY A 95 16.19 7.37 10.17
CA GLY A 95 17.15 7.46 11.26
C GLY A 95 16.61 6.80 12.52
N THR A 96 17.51 6.50 13.45
CA THR A 96 17.14 5.87 14.71
C THR A 96 17.84 6.52 15.90
N VAL A 97 17.19 6.42 17.07
CA VAL A 97 17.79 6.71 18.37
C VAL A 97 17.52 5.51 19.27
N ARG A 98 18.57 4.84 19.71
CA ARG A 98 18.47 3.52 20.36
C ARG A 98 19.29 3.46 21.63
N GLY A 99 18.76 2.80 22.65
CA GLY A 99 19.53 2.23 23.71
C GLY A 99 20.23 0.95 23.25
N ARG A 100 21.40 0.66 23.78
CA ARG A 100 22.12 -0.60 23.52
C ARG A 100 22.60 -1.24 24.80
N LEU A 101 22.52 -2.57 24.82
CA LEU A 101 23.05 -3.44 25.87
C LEU A 101 23.92 -4.50 25.23
N GLY A 102 25.12 -4.66 25.73
CA GLY A 102 26.11 -5.59 25.18
C GLY A 102 26.86 -6.35 26.22
N TRP A 103 27.50 -7.41 25.77
CA TRP A 103 28.43 -8.21 26.53
C TRP A 103 29.73 -8.33 25.76
N SER A 104 30.84 -7.95 26.42
CA SER A 104 32.17 -7.96 25.83
C SER A 104 32.95 -9.23 26.20
N ALA A 105 33.60 -9.83 25.21
CA ALA A 105 34.46 -10.98 25.31
C ALA A 105 35.80 -10.67 24.60
N GLY A 106 36.68 -9.99 25.29
CA GLY A 106 37.97 -9.53 24.72
C GLY A 106 37.75 -8.51 23.58
N GLN A 107 38.16 -8.86 22.38
CA GLN A 107 37.98 -8.01 21.18
C GLN A 107 36.60 -8.08 20.57
N TRP A 108 35.70 -8.93 21.07
CA TRP A 108 34.31 -9.06 20.59
C TRP A 108 33.34 -8.43 21.57
N MET A 109 32.31 -7.82 21.02
CA MET A 109 31.15 -7.38 21.77
C MET A 109 29.89 -7.80 21.02
N PHE A 110 28.97 -8.47 21.71
CA PHE A 110 27.65 -8.82 21.22
C PHE A 110 26.66 -7.87 21.86
N PHE A 111 25.72 -7.37 21.08
CA PHE A 111 24.77 -6.37 21.59
C PHE A 111 23.35 -6.55 21.04
N GLY A 112 22.38 -6.09 21.83
CA GLY A 112 21.01 -5.84 21.42
C GLY A 112 20.71 -4.35 21.51
N THR A 113 19.81 -3.87 20.66
CA THR A 113 19.36 -2.48 20.63
C THR A 113 17.86 -2.39 20.53
N ALA A 114 17.29 -1.33 21.12
CA ALA A 114 15.89 -0.97 20.96
C ALA A 114 15.72 0.54 21.08
N GLY A 115 14.76 1.10 20.35
CA GLY A 115 14.54 2.55 20.39
C GLY A 115 13.48 3.05 19.43
N ALA A 116 13.55 4.35 19.17
CA ALA A 116 12.71 5.03 18.21
C ALA A 116 13.36 5.07 16.83
N ALA A 117 12.53 4.96 15.80
CA ALA A 117 12.90 5.18 14.41
C ALA A 117 12.06 6.34 13.85
N TYR A 118 12.64 7.09 12.92
CA TYR A 118 11.94 8.13 12.18
C TYR A 118 12.36 8.09 10.71
N GLY A 119 11.46 8.50 9.81
CA GLY A 119 11.76 8.50 8.38
C GLY A 119 10.67 9.15 7.58
N ASN A 120 11.00 9.48 6.33
CA ASN A 120 10.03 9.99 5.38
C ASN A 120 9.46 8.83 4.56
N VAL A 121 8.15 8.70 4.57
CA VAL A 121 7.42 7.72 3.76
C VAL A 121 6.59 8.47 2.73
N GLU A 122 6.89 8.24 1.48
CA GLU A 122 6.14 8.77 0.34
C GLU A 122 5.25 7.67 -0.22
N LEU A 123 3.98 8.00 -0.44
CA LEU A 123 3.00 7.12 -1.03
C LEU A 123 2.39 7.79 -2.26
N SER A 124 2.52 7.17 -3.40
CA SER A 124 1.89 7.58 -4.65
C SER A 124 0.95 6.52 -5.17
N SER A 125 -0.20 6.93 -5.65
CA SER A 125 -1.22 6.03 -6.17
C SER A 125 -1.80 6.56 -7.47
N THR A 126 -1.84 5.70 -8.48
CA THR A 126 -2.50 5.94 -9.75
C THR A 126 -3.63 4.95 -9.93
N PHE A 127 -4.78 5.46 -10.29
CA PHE A 127 -5.96 4.68 -10.58
C PHE A 127 -6.54 5.12 -11.93
N SER A 128 -6.77 4.17 -12.83
CA SER A 128 -7.31 4.43 -14.17
C SER A 128 -8.45 3.48 -14.45
N THR A 129 -9.61 4.01 -14.80
CA THR A 129 -10.78 3.25 -15.23
C THR A 129 -11.74 4.13 -16.02
N LEU A 130 -12.46 3.54 -16.97
CA LEU A 130 -13.47 4.22 -17.81
C LEU A 130 -12.95 5.51 -18.49
N GLY A 131 -11.66 5.56 -18.84
CA GLY A 131 -11.05 6.75 -19.42
C GLY A 131 -10.75 7.88 -18.41
N LEU A 132 -11.09 7.71 -17.14
CA LEU A 132 -10.73 8.61 -16.05
C LEU A 132 -9.44 8.14 -15.39
N ARG A 133 -8.59 9.08 -15.03
CA ARG A 133 -7.34 8.81 -14.32
C ARG A 133 -7.24 9.69 -13.08
N THR A 134 -7.01 9.06 -11.95
CA THR A 134 -6.75 9.73 -10.68
C THR A 134 -5.32 9.47 -10.27
N PHE A 135 -4.61 10.52 -9.92
CA PHE A 135 -3.29 10.46 -9.31
C PHE A 135 -3.34 11.11 -7.94
N SER A 136 -2.75 10.47 -6.96
CA SER A 136 -2.64 10.99 -5.60
C SER A 136 -1.26 10.69 -5.05
N GLN A 137 -0.69 11.64 -4.34
CA GLN A 137 0.61 11.53 -3.69
C GLN A 137 0.54 12.16 -2.30
N THR A 138 1.18 11.54 -1.33
CA THR A 138 1.37 12.08 0.01
C THR A 138 2.77 11.72 0.49
N SER A 139 3.35 12.60 1.29
CA SER A 139 4.64 12.38 1.93
C SER A 139 4.51 12.78 3.40
N GLU A 140 4.86 11.88 4.29
CA GLU A 140 4.72 12.09 5.73
C GLU A 140 5.98 11.66 6.48
N GLN A 141 6.38 12.49 7.44
CA GLN A 141 7.37 12.10 8.44
C GLN A 141 6.69 11.14 9.43
N LYS A 142 7.25 9.94 9.55
CA LYS A 142 6.75 8.90 10.46
C LYS A 142 7.72 8.69 11.61
N ILE A 143 7.16 8.42 12.76
CA ILE A 143 7.88 7.99 13.95
C ILE A 143 7.38 6.59 14.31
N GLY A 144 8.30 5.70 14.56
CA GLY A 144 8.02 4.31 14.88
C GLY A 144 9.05 3.75 15.85
N TRP A 145 9.26 2.46 15.81
CA TRP A 145 10.17 1.76 16.70
C TRP A 145 11.15 0.88 15.92
N VAL A 146 12.26 0.57 16.57
CA VAL A 146 13.31 -0.28 16.02
C VAL A 146 13.84 -1.21 17.10
N VAL A 147 14.11 -2.45 16.71
CA VAL A 147 14.89 -3.41 17.50
C VAL A 147 15.98 -3.98 16.64
N GLY A 148 17.09 -4.35 17.24
CA GLY A 148 18.20 -4.91 16.51
C GLY A 148 19.16 -5.68 17.41
N ALA A 149 20.05 -6.41 16.75
CA ALA A 149 21.14 -7.13 17.39
C ALA A 149 22.34 -7.19 16.46
N GLY A 150 23.50 -7.36 17.03
CA GLY A 150 24.72 -7.44 16.23
C GLY A 150 25.95 -7.78 17.06
N PHE A 151 27.07 -7.68 16.41
CA PHE A 151 28.37 -7.81 17.06
C PHE A 151 29.34 -6.79 16.51
N GLU A 152 30.31 -6.44 17.33
CA GLU A 152 31.43 -5.58 16.99
C GLU A 152 32.76 -6.30 17.29
N TYR A 153 33.73 -5.99 16.47
CA TYR A 153 35.09 -6.48 16.62
C TYR A 153 36.07 -5.31 16.71
N LEU A 154 36.87 -5.28 17.76
CA LEU A 154 37.89 -4.26 17.98
C LEU A 154 39.14 -4.60 17.18
N LEU A 155 39.24 -4.06 15.96
CA LEU A 155 40.39 -4.29 15.08
C LEU A 155 41.65 -3.61 15.59
N ARG A 156 41.49 -2.42 16.17
CA ARG A 156 42.52 -1.63 16.85
C ARG A 156 41.90 -0.93 18.06
N PRO A 157 42.69 -0.42 19.02
CA PRO A 157 42.13 0.28 20.20
C PRO A 157 41.13 1.38 19.88
N ASN A 158 41.22 1.99 18.71
CA ASN A 158 40.35 3.09 18.25
C ASN A 158 39.53 2.75 17.01
N LEU A 159 39.58 1.52 16.48
CA LEU A 159 38.90 1.14 15.26
C LEU A 159 38.06 -0.12 15.47
N MET A 160 36.77 0.00 15.27
CA MET A 160 35.78 -1.09 15.40
C MET A 160 35.14 -1.43 14.05
N LEU A 161 34.94 -2.71 13.81
CA LEU A 161 34.11 -3.24 12.75
C LEU A 161 32.81 -3.72 13.37
N SER A 162 31.71 -3.49 12.70
CA SER A 162 30.36 -3.91 13.14
C SER A 162 29.62 -4.71 12.07
N LEU A 163 28.80 -5.64 12.51
CA LEU A 163 27.76 -6.26 11.71
C LEU A 163 26.49 -6.29 12.55
N GLY A 164 25.41 -5.76 12.00
CA GLY A 164 24.16 -5.62 12.70
C GLY A 164 22.94 -5.93 11.83
N TYR A 165 21.89 -6.38 12.49
CA TYR A 165 20.56 -6.55 11.96
C TYR A 165 19.61 -5.63 12.69
N GLN A 166 18.68 -5.02 11.96
CA GLN A 166 17.59 -4.22 12.53
C GLN A 166 16.26 -4.60 11.89
N TYR A 167 15.23 -4.57 12.70
CA TYR A 167 13.84 -4.53 12.28
C TYR A 167 13.27 -3.16 12.62
N VAL A 168 12.72 -2.48 11.62
CA VAL A 168 12.18 -1.12 11.72
C VAL A 168 10.70 -1.14 11.35
N ASP A 169 9.88 -0.50 12.16
CA ASP A 169 8.45 -0.29 11.91
C ASP A 169 8.12 1.19 12.07
N LEU A 170 7.86 1.87 10.96
CA LEU A 170 7.48 3.29 10.90
C LEU A 170 5.96 3.49 10.95
N GLY A 171 5.18 2.41 11.17
CA GLY A 171 3.75 2.47 11.26
C GLY A 171 3.04 2.52 9.92
N ARG A 172 1.83 3.08 9.92
CA ARG A 172 0.96 3.10 8.73
C ARG A 172 0.86 4.49 8.13
N ILE A 173 0.81 4.54 6.80
CA ILE A 173 0.49 5.73 6.03
C ILE A 173 -0.71 5.42 5.13
N GLY A 174 -1.63 6.37 5.01
CA GLY A 174 -2.81 6.24 4.16
C GLY A 174 -2.95 7.40 3.20
N ILE A 175 -3.49 7.12 2.03
CA ILE A 175 -3.86 8.10 1.03
C ILE A 175 -5.30 7.84 0.61
N SER A 176 -6.08 8.91 0.49
CA SER A 176 -7.41 8.85 -0.07
C SER A 176 -7.59 9.96 -1.08
N SER A 177 -8.27 9.66 -2.17
CA SER A 177 -8.66 10.68 -3.13
C SER A 177 -10.00 10.36 -3.77
N THR A 178 -10.66 11.42 -4.21
CA THR A 178 -11.94 11.34 -4.91
C THR A 178 -11.82 12.17 -6.18
N THR A 179 -12.11 11.55 -7.31
CA THR A 179 -12.16 12.21 -8.60
C THR A 179 -13.57 12.12 -9.15
N THR A 180 -14.13 13.25 -9.55
CA THR A 180 -15.40 13.30 -10.25
C THR A 180 -15.15 13.65 -11.71
N GLY A 181 -15.55 12.76 -12.60
CA GLY A 181 -15.51 12.97 -14.04
C GLY A 181 -16.92 13.19 -14.58
N ILE A 182 -17.02 13.92 -15.69
CA ILE A 182 -18.26 14.10 -16.41
C ILE A 182 -18.21 13.22 -17.66
N SER A 183 -19.21 12.36 -17.84
CA SER A 183 -19.36 11.56 -19.04
C SER A 183 -20.78 11.77 -19.58
N GLY A 184 -20.90 12.62 -20.59
CA GLY A 184 -22.19 13.10 -21.07
C GLY A 184 -22.92 13.93 -20.00
N PRO A 185 -24.24 13.72 -19.81
CA PRO A 185 -25.01 14.40 -18.78
C PRO A 185 -24.79 13.85 -17.35
N SER A 186 -23.98 12.81 -17.20
CA SER A 186 -23.78 12.11 -15.93
C SER A 186 -22.42 12.37 -15.32
N SER A 187 -22.35 12.50 -14.00
CA SER A 187 -21.11 12.55 -13.24
C SER A 187 -20.78 11.17 -12.66
N VAL A 188 -19.52 10.78 -12.77
CA VAL A 188 -18.95 9.59 -12.14
C VAL A 188 -18.00 10.03 -11.05
N THR A 189 -18.19 9.53 -9.85
CA THR A 189 -17.29 9.75 -8.73
C THR A 189 -16.51 8.48 -8.45
N LEU A 190 -15.20 8.58 -8.55
CA LEU A 190 -14.24 7.53 -8.20
C LEU A 190 -13.58 7.92 -6.88
N SER A 191 -13.73 7.06 -5.89
CA SER A 191 -13.04 7.22 -4.61
C SER A 191 -12.03 6.09 -4.47
N GLN A 192 -10.82 6.42 -4.07
CA GLN A 192 -9.77 5.46 -3.76
C GLN A 192 -9.22 5.71 -2.36
N ALA A 193 -8.85 4.65 -1.67
CA ALA A 193 -8.10 4.70 -0.44
C ALA A 193 -7.03 3.61 -0.47
N ALA A 194 -5.81 3.97 -0.12
CA ALA A 194 -4.71 3.03 0.01
C ALA A 194 -4.06 3.23 1.39
N THR A 195 -3.71 2.13 2.04
CA THR A 195 -2.97 2.13 3.30
C THR A 195 -1.78 1.20 3.19
N VAL A 196 -0.62 1.69 3.58
CA VAL A 196 0.64 0.94 3.56
C VAL A 196 1.18 0.88 4.99
N HIS A 197 1.67 -0.28 5.39
CA HIS A 197 2.42 -0.45 6.62
C HIS A 197 3.92 -0.44 6.30
N ALA A 198 4.63 0.61 6.72
CA ALA A 198 6.04 0.81 6.43
C ALA A 198 6.91 0.06 7.45
N GLN A 199 7.20 -1.20 7.17
CA GLN A 199 8.05 -2.06 7.98
C GLN A 199 9.12 -2.73 7.11
N PHE A 200 10.35 -2.80 7.61
CA PHE A 200 11.46 -3.38 6.87
C PHE A 200 12.56 -3.89 7.79
N GLN A 201 13.43 -4.67 7.23
CA GLN A 201 14.58 -5.26 7.89
C GLN A 201 15.86 -4.82 7.19
N THR A 202 16.95 -4.73 7.94
CA THR A 202 18.25 -4.35 7.39
C THR A 202 19.35 -5.23 7.93
N VAL A 203 20.36 -5.47 7.09
CA VAL A 203 21.66 -5.98 7.51
C VAL A 203 22.73 -4.99 7.08
N MET A 204 23.53 -4.56 8.04
CA MET A 204 24.53 -3.51 7.84
C MET A 204 25.89 -3.97 8.36
N ALA A 205 26.92 -3.69 7.58
CA ALA A 205 28.31 -3.73 8.02
C ALA A 205 28.83 -2.31 8.18
N GLY A 206 29.59 -2.06 9.22
CA GLY A 206 30.07 -0.73 9.54
C GLY A 206 31.52 -0.70 10.05
N MET A 207 32.04 0.51 10.04
CA MET A 207 33.32 0.82 10.62
C MET A 207 33.17 2.09 11.45
N SER A 208 33.68 2.06 12.69
CA SER A 208 33.58 3.19 13.63
C SER A 208 34.94 3.54 14.21
N TRP A 209 35.16 4.83 14.36
CA TRP A 209 36.28 5.37 15.10
C TRP A 209 35.85 5.70 16.53
N ARG A 210 36.59 5.20 17.50
CA ARG A 210 36.34 5.46 18.91
C ARG A 210 37.25 6.59 19.40
N PHE A 211 36.67 7.53 20.08
CA PHE A 211 37.35 8.69 20.65
C PHE A 211 37.85 8.35 22.06
N ALA A 212 39.07 8.72 22.38
CA ALA A 212 39.68 8.57 23.71
C ALA A 212 39.53 7.16 24.32
N PRO A 213 40.10 6.12 23.71
CA PRO A 213 40.02 4.76 24.22
C PRO A 213 40.71 4.65 25.59
N GLY A 214 39.93 4.20 26.59
CA GLY A 214 40.48 3.91 27.93
C GLY A 214 41.26 2.59 27.93
N SER A 215 42.30 2.51 28.71
CA SER A 215 43.12 1.29 28.81
C SER A 215 42.44 0.14 29.57
N SER A 216 41.55 0.48 30.51
CA SER A 216 40.84 -0.50 31.37
C SER A 216 39.45 -0.87 30.90
N SER A 217 38.89 -0.14 29.93
CA SER A 217 37.52 -0.31 29.45
C SER A 217 37.50 -0.18 27.92
N PRO A 218 37.85 -1.26 27.19
CA PRO A 218 38.10 -1.21 25.75
C PRO A 218 36.84 -0.84 24.92
N TRP A 219 35.64 -0.88 25.47
CA TRP A 219 34.41 -0.54 24.80
C TRP A 219 33.77 0.77 25.26
N ALA A 220 34.31 1.40 26.35
CA ALA A 220 33.79 2.67 26.86
C ALA A 220 34.21 3.86 25.98
N GLY A 221 33.38 4.89 25.91
CA GLY A 221 33.67 6.15 25.24
C GLY A 221 32.78 6.44 24.06
N GLY A 222 32.93 7.63 23.49
CA GLY A 222 32.23 8.07 22.29
C GLY A 222 32.81 7.43 21.03
N TYR A 223 31.97 7.18 20.05
CA TYR A 223 32.35 6.68 18.73
C TYR A 223 31.48 7.28 17.64
N ALA A 224 32.04 7.30 16.42
CA ALA A 224 31.30 7.64 15.22
C ALA A 224 31.83 6.83 14.03
N GLY A 225 30.98 6.57 13.07
CA GLY A 225 31.35 5.75 11.92
C GLY A 225 30.39 5.82 10.78
N GLY A 226 30.72 5.05 9.75
CA GLY A 226 29.89 4.81 8.59
C GLY A 226 29.48 3.35 8.51
N GLN A 227 28.34 3.12 7.89
CA GLN A 227 27.80 1.78 7.68
C GLN A 227 27.05 1.69 6.36
N GLY A 228 26.97 0.48 5.81
CA GLY A 228 26.21 0.20 4.61
C GLY A 228 25.77 -1.25 4.54
N GLY A 229 24.79 -1.52 3.73
CA GLY A 229 24.21 -2.85 3.63
C GLY A 229 23.00 -2.95 2.74
N GLY A 230 22.12 -3.89 3.08
CA GLY A 230 20.87 -4.14 2.39
C GLY A 230 19.65 -3.97 3.29
N ALA A 231 18.58 -3.48 2.71
CA ALA A 231 17.26 -3.41 3.31
C ALA A 231 16.27 -4.24 2.50
N TRP A 232 15.34 -4.90 3.18
CA TRP A 232 14.25 -5.62 2.53
C TRP A 232 12.99 -5.55 3.39
N GLY A 233 11.83 -5.54 2.74
CA GLY A 233 10.56 -5.49 3.43
C GLY A 233 9.40 -5.86 2.50
N ASN A 234 8.27 -6.18 3.13
CA ASN A 234 7.01 -6.43 2.46
C ASN A 234 6.09 -5.25 2.78
N ASN A 235 6.30 -4.12 2.10
CA ASN A 235 5.80 -2.82 2.54
C ASN A 235 4.42 -2.46 2.03
N ALA A 236 3.71 -3.32 1.33
CA ALA A 236 2.48 -2.90 0.73
C ALA A 236 1.30 -3.79 1.07
N ALA A 237 0.34 -3.21 1.78
CA ALA A 237 -1.06 -3.60 1.70
C ALA A 237 -1.84 -2.36 1.26
N ALA A 238 -2.15 -2.26 -0.01
CA ALA A 238 -3.03 -1.22 -0.52
C ALA A 238 -4.45 -1.74 -0.56
N THR A 239 -5.38 -1.01 0.06
CA THR A 239 -6.82 -1.28 -0.04
C THR A 239 -7.42 -0.16 -0.87
N TYR A 240 -7.97 -0.51 -2.03
CA TYR A 240 -8.71 0.43 -2.84
C TYR A 240 -10.19 0.17 -2.65
N ALA A 241 -10.94 1.21 -2.38
CA ALA A 241 -12.39 1.19 -2.42
C ALA A 241 -12.85 2.20 -3.47
N SER A 242 -13.57 1.75 -4.47
CA SER A 242 -14.30 2.64 -5.34
C SER A 242 -15.77 2.39 -5.16
N SER A 243 -16.53 3.44 -5.01
CA SER A 243 -17.99 3.39 -5.03
C SER A 243 -18.46 4.02 -6.34
N SER A 244 -18.74 3.21 -7.34
CA SER A 244 -19.54 3.62 -8.46
C SER A 244 -20.99 3.21 -8.21
N GLN A 245 -21.90 4.17 -8.26
CA GLN A 245 -23.34 3.88 -8.17
C GLN A 245 -23.90 3.41 -9.51
N PHE A 246 -23.06 3.22 -10.52
CA PHE A 246 -23.45 2.82 -11.86
C PHE A 246 -23.28 1.31 -12.06
N ILE A 247 -24.33 0.68 -12.58
CA ILE A 247 -24.38 -0.76 -12.84
C ILE A 247 -24.54 -0.99 -14.34
N PRO A 248 -23.77 -1.92 -14.94
CA PRO A 248 -23.91 -2.25 -16.35
C PRO A 248 -25.35 -2.60 -16.67
N SER A 249 -25.96 -1.84 -17.56
CA SER A 249 -27.37 -2.03 -17.90
C SER A 249 -27.65 -1.86 -19.38
N ASP A 250 -26.58 -1.85 -20.20
CA ASP A 250 -26.70 -1.88 -21.64
C ASP A 250 -27.37 -3.19 -22.09
N MET A 251 -28.35 -3.10 -22.96
CA MET A 251 -29.08 -4.25 -23.49
C MET A 251 -28.15 -5.25 -24.18
N ARG A 252 -27.10 -4.78 -24.83
CA ARG A 252 -26.10 -5.63 -25.53
C ARG A 252 -25.28 -6.53 -24.59
N LEU A 253 -25.27 -6.23 -23.29
CA LEU A 253 -24.61 -7.00 -22.24
C LEU A 253 -25.52 -8.05 -21.61
N LYS A 254 -26.76 -8.16 -22.07
CA LYS A 254 -27.81 -8.96 -21.46
C LYS A 254 -28.41 -9.95 -22.47
N ARG A 255 -28.84 -11.11 -21.98
CA ARG A 255 -29.54 -12.15 -22.72
C ARG A 255 -30.71 -12.69 -21.92
N ASP A 256 -31.58 -13.45 -22.54
CA ASP A 256 -32.77 -14.00 -21.92
C ASP A 256 -33.65 -12.90 -21.27
N ILE A 257 -33.83 -11.78 -21.98
CA ILE A 257 -34.50 -10.58 -21.48
C ILE A 257 -35.98 -10.78 -21.49
N GLY A 258 -36.65 -10.73 -20.33
CA GLY A 258 -38.07 -10.79 -20.16
C GLY A 258 -38.60 -9.58 -19.41
N LEU A 259 -39.61 -8.90 -19.96
CA LEU A 259 -40.27 -7.80 -19.25
C LEU A 259 -41.14 -8.35 -18.10
N LEU A 260 -40.88 -7.90 -16.89
CA LEU A 260 -41.61 -8.30 -15.68
C LEU A 260 -42.75 -7.31 -15.36
N ALA A 261 -42.45 -6.02 -15.44
CA ALA A 261 -43.39 -4.96 -15.08
C ALA A 261 -43.01 -3.62 -15.74
N ARG A 262 -43.94 -2.68 -15.80
CA ARG A 262 -43.67 -1.26 -16.10
C ARG A 262 -44.05 -0.41 -14.91
N ARG A 263 -43.20 0.53 -14.57
CA ARG A 263 -43.46 1.54 -13.55
C ARG A 263 -44.45 2.59 -14.09
N GLY A 264 -45.05 3.37 -13.20
CA GLY A 264 -45.95 4.44 -13.55
C GLY A 264 -45.34 5.55 -14.42
N ASP A 265 -43.99 5.68 -14.42
CA ASP A 265 -43.21 6.58 -15.28
C ASP A 265 -42.86 5.97 -16.65
N GLY A 266 -43.31 4.77 -16.93
CA GLY A 266 -43.10 4.06 -18.19
C GLY A 266 -41.83 3.19 -18.21
N LEU A 267 -40.95 3.27 -17.20
CA LEU A 267 -39.71 2.51 -17.13
C LEU A 267 -39.98 1.02 -16.95
N GLY A 268 -39.41 0.17 -17.81
CA GLY A 268 -39.52 -1.28 -17.74
C GLY A 268 -38.61 -1.88 -16.69
N LEU A 269 -39.14 -2.87 -15.95
CA LEU A 269 -38.36 -3.79 -15.12
C LEU A 269 -38.29 -5.14 -15.83
N TYR A 270 -37.05 -5.67 -15.94
CA TYR A 270 -36.77 -6.87 -16.72
C TYR A 270 -36.06 -7.92 -15.89
N SER A 271 -36.36 -9.21 -16.15
CA SER A 271 -35.46 -10.31 -15.81
C SER A 271 -34.49 -10.51 -16.96
N PHE A 272 -33.24 -10.82 -16.65
CA PHE A 272 -32.19 -11.07 -17.65
C PHE A 272 -31.02 -11.83 -17.03
N LYS A 273 -30.18 -12.40 -17.90
CA LYS A 273 -28.84 -12.84 -17.56
C LYS A 273 -27.81 -11.93 -18.23
N TYR A 274 -26.70 -11.70 -17.59
CA TYR A 274 -25.57 -11.12 -18.31
C TYR A 274 -24.96 -12.14 -19.26
N VAL A 275 -24.37 -11.68 -20.37
CA VAL A 275 -23.75 -12.57 -21.37
C VAL A 275 -22.62 -13.44 -20.82
N TRP A 276 -22.05 -13.07 -19.66
CA TRP A 276 -20.99 -13.78 -18.95
C TRP A 276 -21.45 -14.55 -17.71
N SER A 277 -22.76 -14.62 -17.42
CA SER A 277 -23.28 -15.20 -16.18
C SER A 277 -24.54 -16.02 -16.45
N GLU A 278 -24.67 -17.14 -15.75
CA GLU A 278 -25.91 -17.93 -15.74
C GLU A 278 -26.93 -17.46 -14.69
N ASN A 279 -26.53 -16.54 -13.80
CA ASN A 279 -27.43 -16.01 -12.79
C ASN A 279 -28.48 -15.09 -13.41
N VAL A 280 -29.70 -15.19 -12.90
CA VAL A 280 -30.82 -14.32 -13.29
C VAL A 280 -30.84 -13.07 -12.43
N TYR A 281 -30.96 -11.94 -13.06
CA TYR A 281 -31.02 -10.62 -12.41
C TYR A 281 -32.34 -9.91 -12.77
N VAL A 282 -32.74 -8.99 -11.89
CA VAL A 282 -33.85 -8.06 -12.15
C VAL A 282 -33.30 -6.64 -12.18
N GLY A 283 -33.68 -5.88 -13.21
CA GLY A 283 -33.23 -4.50 -13.36
C GLY A 283 -33.78 -3.84 -14.60
N VAL A 284 -33.20 -2.69 -14.98
CA VAL A 284 -33.67 -1.84 -16.08
C VAL A 284 -32.75 -1.96 -17.31
N MET A 285 -33.19 -1.52 -18.48
CA MET A 285 -32.35 -1.36 -19.68
C MET A 285 -31.85 0.07 -19.78
N ALA A 286 -30.56 0.25 -19.90
CA ALA A 286 -29.92 1.56 -19.94
C ALA A 286 -30.43 2.41 -21.11
N GLN A 287 -30.81 1.79 -22.22
CA GLN A 287 -31.38 2.46 -23.39
C GLN A 287 -32.71 3.12 -23.07
N GLU A 288 -33.58 2.44 -22.29
CA GLU A 288 -34.85 3.04 -21.85
C GLU A 288 -34.63 4.13 -20.81
N VAL A 289 -33.71 3.87 -19.85
CA VAL A 289 -33.37 4.87 -18.83
C VAL A 289 -32.80 6.14 -19.46
N ALA A 290 -31.97 6.03 -20.51
CA ALA A 290 -31.42 7.18 -21.21
C ALA A 290 -32.46 8.10 -21.84
N LEU A 291 -33.61 7.57 -22.18
CA LEU A 291 -34.72 8.36 -22.74
C LEU A 291 -35.54 9.08 -21.67
N LEU A 292 -35.67 8.47 -20.49
CA LEU A 292 -36.51 9.00 -19.40
C LEU A 292 -35.68 9.77 -18.35
N TYR A 293 -34.48 9.32 -18.08
CA TYR A 293 -33.58 9.81 -17.03
C TYR A 293 -32.14 9.85 -17.53
N PRO A 294 -31.80 10.73 -18.50
CA PRO A 294 -30.46 10.75 -19.11
C PRO A 294 -29.32 11.00 -18.11
N ASP A 295 -29.59 11.72 -17.03
CA ASP A 295 -28.66 11.99 -15.94
C ASP A 295 -28.39 10.78 -15.01
N ALA A 296 -29.21 9.72 -15.14
CA ALA A 296 -28.97 8.45 -14.45
C ALA A 296 -28.18 7.44 -15.30
N VAL A 297 -27.76 7.80 -16.51
CA VAL A 297 -27.03 6.91 -17.42
C VAL A 297 -25.62 7.43 -17.67
N LEU A 298 -24.66 6.54 -17.54
CA LEU A 298 -23.28 6.74 -17.95
C LEU A 298 -23.02 5.92 -19.23
N ARG A 299 -22.42 6.56 -20.24
CA ARG A 299 -21.91 5.87 -21.43
C ARG A 299 -20.38 5.82 -21.35
N ASP A 300 -19.84 4.63 -21.46
CA ASP A 300 -18.40 4.44 -21.58
C ASP A 300 -17.90 4.92 -22.95
N ASN A 301 -16.95 5.85 -22.97
CA ASN A 301 -16.43 6.47 -24.19
C ASN A 301 -15.59 5.50 -25.05
N LEU A 302 -15.05 4.42 -24.47
CA LEU A 302 -14.21 3.47 -25.19
C LEU A 302 -15.04 2.35 -25.83
N THR A 303 -15.97 1.77 -25.09
CA THR A 303 -16.77 0.62 -25.53
C THR A 303 -18.15 1.04 -26.04
N GLY A 304 -18.61 2.23 -25.69
CA GLY A 304 -19.95 2.74 -25.96
C GLY A 304 -21.04 2.01 -25.19
N TYR A 305 -20.71 1.15 -24.22
CA TYR A 305 -21.69 0.52 -23.34
C TYR A 305 -22.25 1.50 -22.31
N MET A 306 -23.46 1.21 -21.84
CA MET A 306 -24.16 2.07 -20.89
C MET A 306 -24.35 1.40 -19.54
N ALA A 307 -24.26 2.21 -18.49
CA ALA A 307 -24.53 1.84 -17.12
C ALA A 307 -25.53 2.79 -16.48
N VAL A 308 -26.25 2.32 -15.48
CA VAL A 308 -27.35 3.05 -14.83
C VAL A 308 -27.05 3.26 -13.36
N ASN A 309 -27.26 4.47 -12.87
CA ASN A 309 -27.31 4.78 -11.45
C ASN A 309 -28.69 4.42 -10.88
N TYR A 310 -28.77 3.22 -10.33
CA TYR A 310 -30.01 2.69 -9.77
C TYR A 310 -30.52 3.49 -8.57
N THR A 311 -29.65 4.07 -7.77
CA THR A 311 -30.03 4.90 -6.61
C THR A 311 -30.81 6.14 -7.04
N ARG A 312 -30.42 6.78 -8.16
CA ARG A 312 -31.16 7.92 -8.72
C ARG A 312 -32.59 7.54 -9.20
N LEU A 313 -32.78 6.28 -9.57
CA LEU A 313 -34.09 5.76 -9.97
C LEU A 313 -34.92 5.28 -8.78
N GLY A 314 -34.37 5.32 -7.55
CA GLY A 314 -34.99 4.73 -6.36
C GLY A 314 -35.11 3.21 -6.45
N LEU A 315 -34.21 2.56 -7.20
CA LEU A 315 -34.17 1.13 -7.43
C LEU A 315 -32.91 0.49 -6.83
N GLN A 316 -32.98 -0.80 -6.62
CA GLN A 316 -31.83 -1.64 -6.35
C GLN A 316 -31.84 -2.84 -7.30
N PRO A 317 -30.74 -3.18 -7.95
CA PRO A 317 -30.66 -4.38 -8.75
C PRO A 317 -30.74 -5.60 -7.82
N MET A 318 -31.45 -6.61 -8.26
CA MET A 318 -31.65 -7.83 -7.48
C MET A 318 -31.17 -9.03 -8.29
N ARG A 319 -30.48 -9.96 -7.61
CA ARG A 319 -30.22 -11.29 -8.13
C ARG A 319 -31.32 -12.22 -7.63
N LEU A 320 -31.91 -12.97 -8.52
CA LEU A 320 -32.86 -14.01 -8.14
C LEU A 320 -32.09 -15.25 -7.65
N PRO A 321 -32.65 -15.99 -6.67
CA PRO A 321 -32.01 -17.18 -6.12
C PRO A 321 -31.81 -18.29 -7.16
#